data_64fd2cef4dbb96a3cb4810a1254d72cb
#
_entry.id   64fd2cef4dbb96a3cb4810a1254d72cb
#
_cell.length_a   1.000
_cell.length_b   1.000
_cell.length_c   1.000
_cell.angle_alpha   90.00
_cell.angle_beta   90.00
_cell.angle_gamma   90.00
#
_symmetry.space_group_name_H-M   'P 1'
#
loop_
_entity.id
_entity.type
_entity.pdbx_description
1 polymer ?
#
loop_
_entity_poly.entity_id
_entity_poly.type
_entity_poly.pdbx_seq_one_letter_code
_entity_poly.pdbx_strand_id
1 'polypeptide(L)'
;LHKEYRRQRQMCIRDRGMLEGLDKLANTVKVTLGPKGRNVVLDKTYGAPTITNDGVSIAKEIDLEDPYERIGAELVKEVAKKTDDVAGDGTTTATVLAQSLVHEGLKNVVAGSNPIALRRGIEKATEVIVKELVAAAKDVETKDQIAATATISAADPEVGEKTAEALDKVGQDGVVTVEDNNRFGLDLDFTEGMRFDKGYIAPYFVTNAEDQTAVLEDPYILLTSCLLYTSPSPRDISG
;
A
#
# COMPACT_ATOMS: atom_id res chain seq x y z
N LEU A 1 -5.39 -4.73 -46.65
CA LEU A 1 -4.00 -5.08 -46.38
C LEU A 1 -3.20 -3.91 -45.76
N HIS A 2 -3.17 -2.69 -46.35
CA HIS A 2 -2.36 -1.57 -45.82
C HIS A 2 -2.88 -0.99 -44.48
N LYS A 3 -4.20 -0.91 -44.29
CA LYS A 3 -4.80 -0.45 -43.02
C LYS A 3 -4.63 -1.45 -41.88
N GLU A 4 -4.69 -2.72 -42.18
CA GLU A 4 -4.55 -3.81 -41.22
C GLU A 4 -3.09 -3.94 -40.74
N TYR A 5 -2.13 -3.84 -41.68
CA TYR A 5 -0.71 -3.80 -41.38
C TYR A 5 -0.31 -2.60 -40.51
N ARG A 6 -0.90 -1.41 -40.77
CA ARG A 6 -0.67 -0.22 -39.93
C ARG A 6 -1.25 -0.41 -38.51
N ARG A 7 -2.43 -1.03 -38.37
CA ARG A 7 -3.01 -1.32 -37.06
C ARG A 7 -2.16 -2.31 -36.27
N GLN A 8 -1.72 -3.39 -36.87
CA GLN A 8 -0.82 -4.36 -36.23
C GLN A 8 0.49 -3.71 -35.80
N ARG A 9 1.09 -2.89 -36.65
CA ARG A 9 2.34 -2.19 -36.32
C ARG A 9 2.17 -1.20 -35.15
N GLN A 10 1.07 -0.45 -35.12
CA GLN A 10 0.75 0.45 -34.00
C GLN A 10 0.50 -0.31 -32.69
N MET A 11 -0.17 -1.47 -32.75
CA MET A 11 -0.41 -2.34 -31.62
C MET A 11 0.92 -2.87 -31.04
N CYS A 12 1.83 -3.34 -31.91
CA CYS A 12 3.15 -3.80 -31.47
C CYS A 12 4.01 -2.68 -30.85
N ILE A 13 3.93 -1.44 -31.36
CA ILE A 13 4.64 -0.29 -30.80
C ILE A 13 4.10 0.04 -29.42
N ARG A 14 2.80 0.11 -29.27
CA ARG A 14 2.12 0.37 -28.00
C ARG A 14 2.46 -0.69 -26.95
N ASP A 15 2.34 -1.96 -27.31
CA ASP A 15 2.58 -3.07 -26.40
C ASP A 15 4.05 -3.10 -25.93
N ARG A 16 4.98 -2.74 -26.82
CA ARG A 16 6.40 -2.59 -26.46
C ARG A 16 6.62 -1.42 -25.52
N GLY A 17 6.03 -0.25 -25.79
CA GLY A 17 6.12 0.91 -24.90
C GLY A 17 5.56 0.62 -23.50
N MET A 18 4.41 -0.05 -23.41
CA MET A 18 3.86 -0.48 -22.12
C MET A 18 4.80 -1.44 -21.38
N LEU A 19 5.43 -2.39 -22.09
CA LEU A 19 6.41 -3.29 -21.48
C LEU A 19 7.65 -2.56 -21.01
N GLU A 20 8.17 -1.63 -21.80
CA GLU A 20 9.33 -0.80 -21.43
C GLU A 20 9.03 0.04 -20.17
N GLY A 21 7.84 0.63 -20.07
CA GLY A 21 7.42 1.36 -18.87
C GLY A 21 7.28 0.49 -17.62
N LEU A 22 6.69 -0.69 -17.78
CA LEU A 22 6.64 -1.71 -16.73
C LEU A 22 8.05 -2.08 -16.26
N ASP A 23 8.97 -2.32 -17.20
CA ASP A 23 10.34 -2.72 -16.89
C ASP A 23 11.12 -1.59 -16.20
N LYS A 24 10.99 -0.36 -16.65
CA LYS A 24 11.64 0.79 -16.02
C LYS A 24 11.25 0.91 -14.55
N LEU A 25 9.95 0.84 -14.24
CA LEU A 25 9.47 0.90 -12.87
C LEU A 25 9.91 -0.32 -12.06
N ALA A 26 9.65 -1.53 -12.55
CA ALA A 26 9.95 -2.75 -11.83
C ALA A 26 11.46 -2.91 -11.57
N ASN A 27 12.33 -2.55 -12.52
CA ASN A 27 13.77 -2.61 -12.35
C ASN A 27 14.28 -1.58 -11.33
N THR A 28 13.64 -0.41 -11.23
CA THR A 28 13.98 0.59 -10.21
C THR A 28 13.60 0.09 -8.81
N VAL A 29 12.40 -0.47 -8.66
CA VAL A 29 11.95 -1.04 -7.37
C VAL A 29 12.76 -2.28 -6.99
N LYS A 30 13.10 -3.13 -7.95
CA LYS A 30 13.83 -4.39 -7.75
C LYS A 30 15.20 -4.24 -7.06
N VAL A 31 15.86 -3.08 -7.18
CA VAL A 31 17.17 -2.86 -6.54
C VAL A 31 17.09 -2.81 -5.02
N THR A 32 15.89 -2.64 -4.46
CA THR A 32 15.65 -2.62 -3.02
C THR A 32 15.40 -4.02 -2.44
N LEU A 33 15.28 -5.07 -3.27
CA LEU A 33 14.88 -6.40 -2.84
C LEU A 33 15.99 -7.14 -2.10
N GLY A 34 15.62 -7.72 -0.95
CA GLY A 34 16.38 -8.71 -0.21
C GLY A 34 17.57 -8.14 0.58
N PRO A 35 18.42 -9.00 1.15
CA PRO A 35 19.47 -8.61 2.09
C PRO A 35 20.61 -7.77 1.47
N LYS A 36 20.69 -7.73 0.15
CA LYS A 36 21.60 -6.85 -0.60
C LYS A 36 20.86 -5.66 -1.22
N GLY A 37 19.62 -5.45 -0.82
CA GLY A 37 18.79 -4.32 -1.26
C GLY A 37 19.49 -2.98 -0.97
N ARG A 38 19.30 -2.02 -1.88
CA ARG A 38 19.86 -0.68 -1.79
C ARG A 38 18.73 0.33 -1.64
N ASN A 39 19.03 1.41 -0.95
CA ASN A 39 18.11 2.55 -0.93
C ASN A 39 18.14 3.26 -2.28
N VAL A 40 16.98 3.78 -2.67
CA VAL A 40 16.79 4.64 -3.84
C VAL A 40 16.67 6.08 -3.36
N VAL A 41 17.33 6.98 -4.05
CA VAL A 41 17.22 8.42 -3.81
C VAL A 41 16.19 8.97 -4.78
N LEU A 42 15.11 9.51 -4.24
CA LEU A 42 14.03 10.14 -5.00
C LEU A 42 14.25 11.65 -4.99
N ASP A 43 14.40 12.23 -6.17
CA ASP A 43 14.52 13.68 -6.33
C ASP A 43 13.13 14.32 -6.14
N LYS A 44 13.06 15.38 -5.37
CA LYS A 44 11.83 16.16 -5.17
C LYS A 44 11.99 17.53 -5.80
N THR A 45 10.97 17.95 -6.53
CA THR A 45 10.92 19.30 -7.12
C THR A 45 11.03 20.40 -6.06
N TYR A 46 10.59 20.13 -4.83
CA TYR A 46 10.69 21.03 -3.67
C TYR A 46 11.10 20.24 -2.43
N GLY A 47 12.14 20.68 -1.75
CA GLY A 47 12.65 20.08 -0.51
C GLY A 47 13.87 19.18 -0.70
N ALA A 48 14.24 18.45 0.34
CA ALA A 48 15.36 17.53 0.31
C ALA A 48 14.98 16.22 -0.42
N PRO A 49 15.94 15.57 -1.12
CA PRO A 49 15.71 14.25 -1.71
C PRO A 49 15.28 13.23 -0.64
N THR A 50 14.34 12.38 -0.98
CA THR A 50 13.91 11.30 -0.09
C THR A 50 14.72 10.04 -0.38
N ILE A 51 15.30 9.45 0.68
CA ILE A 51 16.02 8.17 0.59
C ILE A 51 15.09 7.10 1.14
N THR A 52 14.75 6.12 0.34
CA THR A 52 13.84 5.04 0.75
C THR A 52 14.19 3.72 0.08
N ASN A 53 13.79 2.63 0.70
CA ASN A 53 13.81 1.28 0.16
C ASN A 53 12.40 0.70 0.00
N ASP A 54 11.37 1.46 0.35
CA ASP A 54 9.98 1.03 0.19
C ASP A 54 9.54 1.05 -1.27
N GLY A 55 9.09 -0.12 -1.76
CA GLY A 55 8.69 -0.31 -3.13
C GLY A 55 7.48 0.53 -3.56
N VAL A 56 6.51 0.75 -2.67
CA VAL A 56 5.32 1.57 -2.95
C VAL A 56 5.70 3.05 -3.08
N SER A 57 6.50 3.56 -2.14
CA SER A 57 6.96 4.96 -2.17
C SER A 57 7.75 5.25 -3.43
N ILE A 58 8.66 4.35 -3.81
CA ILE A 58 9.43 4.47 -5.05
C ILE A 58 8.50 4.44 -6.26
N ALA A 59 7.56 3.49 -6.30
CA ALA A 59 6.66 3.35 -7.43
C ALA A 59 5.78 4.59 -7.63
N LYS A 60 5.28 5.21 -6.55
CA LYS A 60 4.43 6.41 -6.60
C LYS A 60 5.14 7.61 -7.21
N GLU A 61 6.44 7.79 -6.94
CA GLU A 61 7.21 8.95 -7.41
C GLU A 61 7.72 8.81 -8.85
N ILE A 62 7.74 7.59 -9.42
CA ILE A 62 8.18 7.40 -10.80
C ILE A 62 7.11 7.92 -11.77
N ASP A 63 7.44 8.95 -12.53
CA ASP A 63 6.63 9.43 -13.65
C ASP A 63 7.42 9.31 -14.96
N LEU A 64 6.75 8.88 -16.03
CA LEU A 64 7.34 8.65 -17.34
C LEU A 64 6.70 9.58 -18.37
N GLU A 65 7.54 10.18 -19.22
CA GLU A 65 7.08 11.16 -20.22
C GLU A 65 6.29 10.49 -21.35
N ASP A 66 6.72 9.31 -21.81
CA ASP A 66 6.03 8.60 -22.89
C ASP A 66 4.67 8.06 -22.43
N PRO A 67 3.57 8.36 -23.15
CA PRO A 67 2.23 7.93 -22.74
C PRO A 67 2.03 6.42 -22.65
N TYR A 68 2.71 5.65 -23.50
CA TYR A 68 2.59 4.18 -23.46
C TYR A 68 3.40 3.57 -22.32
N GLU A 69 4.59 4.09 -22.09
CA GLU A 69 5.41 3.69 -20.94
C GLU A 69 4.70 4.02 -19.63
N ARG A 70 4.07 5.20 -19.54
CA ARG A 70 3.29 5.61 -18.38
C ARG A 70 2.19 4.62 -18.05
N ILE A 71 1.41 4.16 -19.05
CA ILE A 71 0.35 3.16 -18.84
C ILE A 71 0.94 1.87 -18.27
N GLY A 72 2.07 1.40 -18.79
CA GLY A 72 2.75 0.20 -18.28
C GLY A 72 3.21 0.36 -16.83
N ALA A 73 3.79 1.49 -16.49
CA ALA A 73 4.19 1.83 -15.14
C ALA A 73 2.99 1.91 -14.18
N GLU A 74 1.90 2.58 -14.58
CA GLU A 74 0.69 2.69 -13.75
C GLU A 74 0.06 1.33 -13.40
N LEU A 75 0.10 0.36 -14.32
CA LEU A 75 -0.36 -1.00 -14.02
C LEU A 75 0.44 -1.65 -12.90
N VAL A 76 1.75 -1.42 -12.84
CA VAL A 76 2.62 -1.97 -11.79
C VAL A 76 2.48 -1.18 -10.49
N LYS A 77 2.30 0.15 -10.56
CA LYS A 77 1.96 0.96 -9.38
C LYS A 77 0.70 0.43 -8.69
N GLU A 78 -0.32 0.08 -9.47
CA GLU A 78 -1.57 -0.47 -8.91
C GLU A 78 -1.34 -1.82 -8.22
N VAL A 79 -0.45 -2.68 -8.74
CA VAL A 79 -0.06 -3.94 -8.06
C VAL A 79 0.60 -3.66 -6.72
N ALA A 80 1.58 -2.74 -6.70
CA ALA A 80 2.27 -2.36 -5.47
C ALA A 80 1.30 -1.78 -4.43
N LYS A 81 0.42 -0.86 -4.87
CA LYS A 81 -0.58 -0.24 -4.00
C LYS A 81 -1.56 -1.25 -3.41
N LYS A 82 -2.11 -2.17 -4.22
CA LYS A 82 -3.01 -3.22 -3.71
C LYS A 82 -2.34 -4.15 -2.72
N THR A 83 -1.05 -4.43 -2.89
CA THR A 83 -0.29 -5.24 -1.94
C THR A 83 -0.10 -4.48 -0.63
N ASP A 84 0.21 -3.19 -0.69
CA ASP A 84 0.34 -2.29 0.46
C ASP A 84 -0.98 -2.20 1.25
N ASP A 85 -2.09 -1.96 0.57
CA ASP A 85 -3.42 -1.86 1.17
C ASP A 85 -3.86 -3.13 1.92
N VAL A 86 -3.40 -4.32 1.48
CA VAL A 86 -3.80 -5.62 2.07
C VAL A 86 -2.82 -6.11 3.12
N ALA A 87 -1.51 -6.01 2.86
CA ALA A 87 -0.48 -6.62 3.69
C ALA A 87 0.49 -5.61 4.33
N GLY A 88 0.57 -4.38 3.83
CA GLY A 88 1.51 -3.36 4.30
C GLY A 88 2.99 -3.67 4.03
N ASP A 89 3.29 -4.84 3.47
CA ASP A 89 4.65 -5.30 3.16
C ASP A 89 4.66 -6.18 1.90
N GLY A 90 5.86 -6.44 1.35
CA GLY A 90 6.03 -7.29 0.17
C GLY A 90 5.74 -6.60 -1.16
N THR A 91 5.63 -5.29 -1.20
CA THR A 91 5.33 -4.49 -2.40
C THR A 91 6.39 -4.66 -3.50
N THR A 92 7.66 -4.72 -3.12
CA THR A 92 8.78 -4.99 -4.03
C THR A 92 8.67 -6.40 -4.63
N THR A 93 8.37 -7.41 -3.81
CA THR A 93 8.19 -8.79 -4.27
C THR A 93 7.03 -8.91 -5.24
N ALA A 94 5.89 -8.29 -4.94
CA ALA A 94 4.70 -8.27 -5.80
C ALA A 94 5.01 -7.61 -7.15
N THR A 95 5.77 -6.51 -7.16
CA THR A 95 6.21 -5.82 -8.37
C THR A 95 7.08 -6.71 -9.26
N VAL A 96 8.04 -7.42 -8.67
CA VAL A 96 8.94 -8.34 -9.40
C VAL A 96 8.17 -9.54 -9.94
N LEU A 97 7.23 -10.08 -9.18
CA LEU A 97 6.35 -11.17 -9.65
C LEU A 97 5.46 -10.72 -10.80
N ALA A 98 4.88 -9.52 -10.72
CA ALA A 98 4.08 -8.94 -11.80
C ALA A 98 4.92 -8.78 -13.07
N GLN A 99 6.14 -8.25 -12.99
CA GLN A 99 7.06 -8.15 -14.12
C GLN A 99 7.30 -9.52 -14.76
N SER A 100 7.62 -10.52 -13.96
CA SER A 100 7.91 -11.88 -14.41
C SER A 100 6.71 -12.52 -15.10
N LEU A 101 5.51 -12.39 -14.50
CA LEU A 101 4.26 -12.91 -15.07
C LEU A 101 3.92 -12.26 -16.41
N VAL A 102 4.11 -10.95 -16.54
CA VAL A 102 3.85 -10.23 -17.80
C VAL A 102 4.83 -10.66 -18.87
N HIS A 103 6.13 -10.76 -18.56
CA HIS A 103 7.14 -11.20 -19.53
C HIS A 103 6.87 -12.62 -20.05
N GLU A 104 6.65 -13.58 -19.14
CA GLU A 104 6.39 -14.96 -19.54
C GLU A 104 5.03 -15.10 -20.23
N GLY A 105 4.01 -14.36 -19.78
CA GLY A 105 2.71 -14.29 -20.43
C GLY A 105 2.78 -13.77 -21.86
N LEU A 106 3.48 -12.66 -22.08
CA LEU A 106 3.65 -12.06 -23.40
C LEU A 106 4.39 -12.98 -24.37
N LYS A 107 5.44 -13.69 -23.93
CA LYS A 107 6.13 -14.67 -24.74
C LYS A 107 5.16 -15.72 -25.30
N ASN A 108 4.27 -16.23 -24.47
CA ASN A 108 3.29 -17.21 -24.86
C ASN A 108 2.22 -16.63 -25.82
N VAL A 109 1.77 -15.40 -25.57
CA VAL A 109 0.81 -14.72 -26.44
C VAL A 109 1.40 -14.46 -27.82
N VAL A 110 2.64 -13.98 -27.88
CA VAL A 110 3.38 -13.76 -29.14
C VAL A 110 3.59 -15.08 -29.90
N ALA A 111 3.79 -16.19 -29.18
CA ALA A 111 3.88 -17.53 -29.76
C ALA A 111 2.52 -18.09 -30.26
N GLY A 112 1.42 -17.34 -30.10
CA GLY A 112 0.10 -17.70 -30.62
C GLY A 112 -0.83 -18.35 -29.60
N SER A 113 -0.48 -18.37 -28.31
CA SER A 113 -1.35 -18.87 -27.25
C SER A 113 -2.55 -17.95 -27.05
N ASN A 114 -3.71 -18.56 -26.75
CA ASN A 114 -4.92 -17.79 -26.47
C ASN A 114 -4.80 -17.05 -25.11
N PRO A 115 -4.88 -15.70 -25.07
CA PRO A 115 -4.74 -14.92 -23.84
C PRO A 115 -5.77 -15.28 -22.76
N ILE A 116 -6.99 -15.62 -23.16
CA ILE A 116 -8.06 -16.00 -22.21
C ILE A 116 -7.75 -17.35 -21.55
N ALA A 117 -7.22 -18.30 -22.33
CA ALA A 117 -6.81 -19.60 -21.79
C ALA A 117 -5.59 -19.45 -20.86
N LEU A 118 -4.63 -18.59 -21.22
CA LEU A 118 -3.47 -18.26 -20.40
C LEU A 118 -3.91 -17.65 -19.07
N ARG A 119 -4.80 -16.67 -19.08
CA ARG A 119 -5.37 -16.06 -17.88
C ARG A 119 -5.99 -17.10 -16.96
N ARG A 120 -6.85 -17.98 -17.47
CA ARG A 120 -7.46 -19.07 -16.68
C ARG A 120 -6.43 -20.02 -16.10
N GLY A 121 -5.34 -20.27 -16.82
CA GLY A 121 -4.21 -21.07 -16.33
C GLY A 121 -3.50 -20.41 -15.15
N ILE A 122 -3.24 -19.11 -15.24
CA ILE A 122 -2.62 -18.33 -14.17
C ILE A 122 -3.55 -18.31 -12.93
N GLU A 123 -4.85 -18.07 -13.11
CA GLU A 123 -5.82 -18.07 -12.01
C GLU A 123 -5.82 -19.42 -11.25
N LYS A 124 -5.89 -20.54 -11.99
CA LYS A 124 -5.83 -21.89 -11.38
C LYS A 124 -4.50 -22.17 -10.66
N ALA A 125 -3.39 -21.75 -11.25
CA ALA A 125 -2.08 -21.90 -10.61
C ALA A 125 -1.99 -21.11 -9.32
N THR A 126 -2.51 -19.86 -9.33
CA THR A 126 -2.55 -18.99 -8.16
C THR A 126 -3.38 -19.61 -7.03
N GLU A 127 -4.55 -20.17 -7.32
CA GLU A 127 -5.38 -20.85 -6.31
C GLU A 127 -4.62 -21.98 -5.61
N VAL A 128 -3.90 -22.82 -6.38
CA VAL A 128 -3.12 -23.93 -5.82
C VAL A 128 -1.95 -23.40 -4.99
N ILE A 129 -1.21 -22.42 -5.50
CA ILE A 129 -0.06 -21.83 -4.80
C ILE A 129 -0.50 -21.18 -3.49
N VAL A 130 -1.59 -20.39 -3.49
CA VAL A 130 -2.12 -19.74 -2.28
C VAL A 130 -2.52 -20.78 -1.24
N LYS A 131 -3.19 -21.88 -1.65
CA LYS A 131 -3.56 -22.95 -0.75
C LYS A 131 -2.35 -23.62 -0.09
N GLU A 132 -1.30 -23.89 -0.86
CA GLU A 132 -0.07 -24.49 -0.33
C GLU A 132 0.70 -23.51 0.57
N LEU A 133 0.73 -22.21 0.22
CA LEU A 133 1.36 -21.18 1.04
C LEU A 133 0.65 -21.03 2.39
N VAL A 134 -0.69 -20.99 2.41
CA VAL A 134 -1.47 -20.92 3.64
C VAL A 134 -1.25 -22.17 4.50
N ALA A 135 -1.17 -23.37 3.89
CA ALA A 135 -0.89 -24.61 4.61
C ALA A 135 0.54 -24.66 5.19
N ALA A 136 1.49 -23.97 4.54
CA ALA A 136 2.88 -23.90 5.01
C ALA A 136 3.12 -22.75 6.01
N ALA A 137 2.20 -21.79 6.11
CA ALA A 137 2.30 -20.66 7.02
C ALA A 137 2.30 -21.14 8.48
N LYS A 138 3.04 -20.40 9.32
CA LYS A 138 3.07 -20.61 10.76
C LYS A 138 2.46 -19.38 11.43
N ASP A 139 1.56 -19.62 12.36
CA ASP A 139 0.95 -18.55 13.13
C ASP A 139 2.01 -17.87 14.03
N VAL A 140 1.90 -16.56 14.15
CA VAL A 140 2.77 -15.71 14.98
C VAL A 140 2.02 -15.43 16.27
N GLU A 141 2.41 -16.10 17.37
CA GLU A 141 1.70 -16.01 18.65
C GLU A 141 2.55 -15.37 19.75
N THR A 142 3.87 -15.55 19.68
CA THR A 142 4.75 -15.09 20.76
C THR A 142 5.30 -13.69 20.49
N LYS A 143 5.57 -12.95 21.59
CA LYS A 143 6.19 -11.62 21.52
C LYS A 143 7.50 -11.61 20.73
N ASP A 144 8.34 -12.64 20.90
CA ASP A 144 9.61 -12.74 20.19
C ASP A 144 9.42 -12.95 18.68
N GLN A 145 8.39 -13.70 18.29
CA GLN A 145 8.03 -13.88 16.88
C GLN A 145 7.49 -12.59 16.26
N ILE A 146 6.69 -11.84 17.01
CA ILE A 146 6.18 -10.51 16.60
C ILE A 146 7.37 -9.55 16.42
N ALA A 147 8.28 -9.49 17.40
CA ALA A 147 9.48 -8.67 17.32
C ALA A 147 10.36 -9.04 16.11
N ALA A 148 10.58 -10.32 15.87
CA ALA A 148 11.35 -10.79 14.73
C ALA A 148 10.71 -10.42 13.39
N THR A 149 9.39 -10.56 13.27
CA THR A 149 8.64 -10.19 12.04
C THR A 149 8.69 -8.69 11.81
N ALA A 150 8.45 -7.88 12.83
CA ALA A 150 8.52 -6.43 12.75
C ALA A 150 9.94 -5.92 12.44
N THR A 151 10.97 -6.57 13.02
CA THR A 151 12.38 -6.29 12.71
C THR A 151 12.72 -6.54 11.25
N ILE A 152 12.22 -7.65 10.68
CA ILE A 152 12.45 -7.95 9.25
C ILE A 152 11.79 -6.90 8.36
N SER A 153 10.57 -6.51 8.68
CA SER A 153 9.81 -5.52 7.89
C SER A 153 10.41 -4.11 7.98
N ALA A 154 10.76 -3.66 9.19
CA ALA A 154 11.36 -2.35 9.42
C ALA A 154 12.87 -2.28 9.08
N ALA A 155 13.53 -3.43 8.95
CA ALA A 155 15.00 -3.57 8.87
C ALA A 155 15.73 -2.94 10.07
N ASP A 156 15.06 -2.78 11.21
CA ASP A 156 15.56 -2.17 12.44
C ASP A 156 15.10 -2.97 13.68
N PRO A 157 16.04 -3.50 14.48
CA PRO A 157 15.72 -4.27 15.67
C PRO A 157 14.99 -3.45 16.75
N GLU A 158 15.33 -2.16 16.90
CA GLU A 158 14.74 -1.29 17.92
C GLU A 158 13.25 -1.06 17.61
N VAL A 159 12.92 -0.81 16.36
CA VAL A 159 11.52 -0.70 15.88
C VAL A 159 10.77 -2.01 16.11
N GLY A 160 11.41 -3.16 15.83
CA GLY A 160 10.82 -4.47 16.04
C GLY A 160 10.46 -4.75 17.50
N GLU A 161 11.38 -4.46 18.43
CA GLU A 161 11.16 -4.63 19.87
C GLU A 161 10.06 -3.69 20.39
N LYS A 162 10.08 -2.42 19.97
CA LYS A 162 9.07 -1.44 20.36
C LYS A 162 7.68 -1.80 19.82
N THR A 163 7.59 -2.28 18.60
CA THR A 163 6.32 -2.76 18.02
C THR A 163 5.77 -3.96 18.80
N ALA A 164 6.62 -4.92 19.16
CA ALA A 164 6.21 -6.06 19.95
C ALA A 164 5.79 -5.65 21.38
N GLU A 165 6.45 -4.67 21.99
CA GLU A 165 6.04 -4.11 23.28
C GLU A 165 4.68 -3.41 23.18
N ALA A 166 4.45 -2.65 22.12
CA ALA A 166 3.19 -1.98 21.86
C ALA A 166 2.04 -2.99 21.73
N LEU A 167 2.21 -4.01 20.88
CA LEU A 167 1.19 -5.05 20.65
C LEU A 167 0.93 -5.90 21.90
N ASP A 168 1.95 -6.16 22.71
CA ASP A 168 1.80 -6.88 23.99
C ASP A 168 0.90 -6.10 24.98
N LYS A 169 0.98 -4.76 24.97
CA LYS A 169 0.17 -3.90 25.84
C LYS A 169 -1.24 -3.65 25.32
N VAL A 170 -1.42 -3.40 24.04
CA VAL A 170 -2.71 -3.09 23.44
C VAL A 170 -3.52 -4.33 23.04
N GLY A 171 -2.85 -5.49 22.95
CA GLY A 171 -3.45 -6.74 22.47
C GLY A 171 -3.40 -6.88 20.94
N GLN A 172 -3.75 -8.07 20.45
CA GLN A 172 -3.67 -8.40 19.02
C GLN A 172 -4.63 -7.57 18.14
N ASP A 173 -5.73 -7.12 18.71
CA ASP A 173 -6.72 -6.29 18.04
C ASP A 173 -6.45 -4.78 18.20
N GLY A 174 -5.37 -4.41 18.89
CA GLY A 174 -5.00 -3.04 19.14
C GLY A 174 -4.44 -2.35 17.90
N VAL A 175 -4.72 -1.05 17.77
CA VAL A 175 -4.20 -0.24 16.67
C VAL A 175 -2.88 0.39 17.11
N VAL A 176 -1.83 0.14 16.32
CA VAL A 176 -0.52 0.76 16.48
C VAL A 176 -0.31 1.72 15.32
N THR A 177 -0.06 3.00 15.62
CA THR A 177 0.27 4.03 14.64
C THR A 177 1.68 4.55 14.85
N VAL A 178 2.34 4.93 13.78
CA VAL A 178 3.67 5.55 13.82
C VAL A 178 3.53 7.01 13.41
N GLU A 179 4.02 7.92 14.27
CA GLU A 179 3.99 9.36 14.01
C GLU A 179 5.40 9.94 14.15
N ASP A 180 5.73 10.94 13.34
CA ASP A 180 6.97 11.68 13.48
C ASP A 180 6.91 12.57 14.73
N ASN A 181 7.96 12.47 15.56
CA ASN A 181 8.13 13.29 16.74
C ASN A 181 9.40 14.16 16.61
N ASN A 182 9.37 15.35 17.18
CA ASN A 182 10.53 16.25 17.25
C ASN A 182 11.58 15.85 18.31
N ARG A 183 11.43 14.68 18.93
CA ARG A 183 12.36 14.13 19.92
C ARG A 183 13.28 13.09 19.28
N PHE A 184 14.47 12.94 19.83
CA PHE A 184 15.38 11.87 19.40
C PHE A 184 14.99 10.55 20.06
N GLY A 185 14.97 9.47 19.27
CA GLY A 185 14.64 8.11 19.70
C GLY A 185 13.18 7.72 19.44
N LEU A 186 12.86 6.48 19.80
CA LEU A 186 11.51 5.91 19.68
C LEU A 186 10.83 5.92 21.05
N ASP A 187 9.74 6.68 21.16
CA ASP A 187 8.89 6.70 22.34
C ASP A 187 7.58 5.94 22.07
N LEU A 188 7.03 5.30 23.09
CA LEU A 188 5.74 4.63 23.04
C LEU A 188 4.74 5.39 23.92
N ASP A 189 3.76 6.00 23.28
CA ASP A 189 2.62 6.61 23.95
C ASP A 189 1.40 5.69 23.85
N PHE A 190 0.77 5.43 25.00
CA PHE A 190 -0.43 4.62 25.09
C PHE A 190 -1.64 5.51 25.35
N THR A 191 -2.63 5.42 24.50
CA THR A 191 -3.91 6.12 24.68
C THR A 191 -4.99 5.08 24.94
N GLU A 192 -5.69 5.19 26.06
CA GLU A 192 -6.88 4.40 26.33
C GLU A 192 -8.01 4.89 25.42
N GLY A 193 -8.62 3.95 24.69
CA GLY A 193 -9.68 4.27 23.73
C GLY A 193 -9.23 4.17 22.27
N MET A 194 -9.90 4.90 21.41
CA MET A 194 -9.64 4.89 19.98
C MET A 194 -9.28 6.29 19.48
N ARG A 195 -8.17 6.43 18.79
CA ARG A 195 -7.74 7.69 18.16
C ARG A 195 -8.18 7.73 16.71
N PHE A 196 -8.66 8.88 16.28
CA PHE A 196 -9.04 9.16 14.90
C PHE A 196 -8.22 10.32 14.35
N ASP A 197 -7.80 10.24 13.09
CA ASP A 197 -7.02 11.30 12.43
C ASP A 197 -7.81 12.59 12.17
N LYS A 198 -9.14 12.51 12.25
CA LYS A 198 -10.03 13.64 12.04
C LYS A 198 -10.87 13.89 13.28
N GLY A 199 -10.77 15.11 13.80
CA GLY A 199 -11.58 15.58 14.91
C GLY A 199 -12.94 16.11 14.46
N TYR A 200 -13.45 17.13 15.13
CA TYR A 200 -14.74 17.77 14.84
C TYR A 200 -14.77 18.38 13.42
N ILE A 201 -15.96 18.35 12.80
CA ILE A 201 -16.15 18.79 11.41
C ILE A 201 -16.05 20.30 11.25
N ALA A 202 -16.44 21.07 12.26
CA ALA A 202 -16.47 22.52 12.19
C ALA A 202 -15.97 23.17 13.49
N PRO A 203 -15.32 24.35 13.41
CA PRO A 203 -14.79 25.07 14.58
C PRO A 203 -15.85 25.40 15.66
N TYR A 204 -17.13 25.43 15.28
CA TYR A 204 -18.22 25.67 16.20
C TYR A 204 -18.48 24.56 17.23
N PHE A 205 -17.89 23.38 17.04
CA PHE A 205 -18.01 22.27 17.98
C PHE A 205 -16.99 22.30 19.11
N VAL A 206 -16.14 23.32 19.15
CA VAL A 206 -15.17 23.54 20.22
C VAL A 206 -15.88 23.82 21.53
N THR A 207 -15.58 23.04 22.58
CA THR A 207 -16.09 23.27 23.94
C THR A 207 -15.14 24.14 24.77
N ASN A 208 -13.84 24.09 24.49
CA ASN A 208 -12.82 24.95 25.08
C ASN A 208 -12.16 25.81 23.98
N ALA A 209 -12.45 27.11 23.98
CA ALA A 209 -11.96 28.04 22.99
C ALA A 209 -10.47 28.38 23.15
N GLU A 210 -9.91 28.28 24.36
CA GLU A 210 -8.49 28.58 24.64
C GLU A 210 -7.57 27.50 24.02
N ASP A 211 -7.92 26.23 24.25
CA ASP A 211 -7.13 25.09 23.75
C ASP A 211 -7.63 24.55 22.40
N GLN A 212 -8.70 25.12 21.88
CA GLN A 212 -9.35 24.66 20.64
C GLN A 212 -9.71 23.16 20.68
N THR A 213 -10.18 22.68 21.82
CA THR A 213 -10.56 21.27 22.01
C THR A 213 -12.06 21.11 22.19
N ALA A 214 -12.57 19.95 21.82
CA ALA A 214 -13.94 19.51 22.08
C ALA A 214 -13.89 18.33 23.06
N VAL A 215 -14.15 18.59 24.33
CA VAL A 215 -14.19 17.57 25.39
C VAL A 215 -15.64 17.31 25.78
N LEU A 216 -16.03 16.06 25.72
CA LEU A 216 -17.37 15.58 26.09
C LEU A 216 -17.20 14.50 27.18
N GLU A 217 -17.81 14.69 28.31
CA GLU A 217 -17.79 13.73 29.44
C GLU A 217 -18.98 12.78 29.29
N ASP A 218 -18.73 11.47 29.36
CA ASP A 218 -19.74 10.40 29.23
C ASP A 218 -20.73 10.57 28.05
N PRO A 219 -20.28 10.87 26.82
CA PRO A 219 -21.20 11.12 25.71
C PRO A 219 -21.81 9.84 25.18
N TYR A 220 -23.06 9.94 24.71
CA TYR A 220 -23.64 8.90 23.88
C TYR A 220 -23.03 8.99 22.46
N ILE A 221 -22.48 7.90 21.99
CA ILE A 221 -21.81 7.84 20.67
C ILE A 221 -22.73 7.15 19.65
N LEU A 222 -23.06 7.86 18.56
CA LEU A 222 -23.77 7.30 17.43
C LEU A 222 -22.82 7.13 16.24
N LEU A 223 -22.60 5.89 15.84
CA LEU A 223 -21.81 5.55 14.64
C LEU A 223 -22.77 5.41 13.46
N THR A 224 -22.57 6.21 12.42
CA THR A 224 -23.38 6.17 11.21
C THR A 224 -22.58 6.48 9.98
N SER A 225 -22.93 5.84 8.86
CA SER A 225 -22.36 6.12 7.54
C SER A 225 -23.13 7.18 6.75
N CYS A 226 -24.29 7.65 7.28
CA CYS A 226 -25.08 8.68 6.62
C CYS A 226 -24.88 10.06 7.24
N LEU A 227 -25.14 11.11 6.46
CA LEU A 227 -25.03 12.50 6.90
C LEU A 227 -26.24 12.88 7.76
N LEU A 228 -25.99 13.17 9.04
CA LEU A 228 -27.06 13.47 10.01
C LEU A 228 -27.81 14.79 9.77
N TYR A 229 -27.23 15.71 8.98
CA TYR A 229 -27.91 16.98 8.67
C TYR A 229 -29.17 16.80 7.81
N THR A 230 -29.37 15.63 7.23
CA THR A 230 -30.59 15.27 6.49
C THR A 230 -31.69 14.69 7.39
N SER A 231 -31.38 14.40 8.65
CA SER A 231 -32.37 13.92 9.63
C SER A 231 -33.07 15.12 10.24
N PRO A 232 -34.42 15.17 10.20
CA PRO A 232 -35.16 16.24 10.86
C PRO A 232 -34.89 16.22 12.37
N SER A 233 -34.53 17.37 12.93
CA SER A 233 -34.40 17.52 14.37
C SER A 233 -35.76 17.27 15.06
N PRO A 234 -35.78 16.70 16.28
CA PRO A 234 -37.05 16.61 17.04
C PRO A 234 -37.81 17.95 17.19
N ARG A 235 -37.09 19.06 17.04
CA ARG A 235 -37.71 20.40 17.01
C ARG A 235 -38.41 20.72 15.69
N ASP A 236 -38.03 20.08 14.60
CA ASP A 236 -38.63 20.28 13.29
C ASP A 236 -39.92 19.47 13.09
N ILE A 237 -40.21 18.55 14.00
CA ILE A 237 -41.41 17.69 13.97
C ILE A 237 -42.58 18.28 14.79
N SER A 238 -42.34 19.38 15.52
CA SER A 238 -43.34 20.02 16.39
C SER A 238 -43.97 21.26 15.74
N GLY A 239 -44.27 21.17 14.44
CA GLY A 239 -45.08 22.18 13.72
C GLY A 239 -46.46 21.64 13.37
#